data_bf14c422234af64c856efb1a9621276c
#
_entry.id   bf14c422234af64c856efb1a9621276c
#
_cell.length_a   1.000
_cell.length_b   1.000
_cell.length_c   1.000
_cell.angle_alpha   90.00
_cell.angle_beta   90.00
_cell.angle_gamma   90.00
#
_symmetry.space_group_name_H-M   'P 1'
#
loop_
_entity.id
_entity.type
_entity.pdbx_description
1 polymer ?
#
loop_
_entity_poly.entity_id
_entity_poly.type
_entity_poly.pdbx_seq_one_letter_code
_entity_poly.pdbx_strand_id
1 'polypeptide(L)'
;LDGYIGFIPRSGHHDKDLFALRVKGDSMINAGIFSGDIVIVEQTPVADNGQIVAAMVDGEATVKRFYKEKGHFRLQPENPSMEPIIVPEVEILGRVVSSMRYYN
;
A
#
# COMPACT_ATOMS: atom_id res chain seq x y z
N LEU A 1 4.99 7.61 -6.04
CA LEU A 1 3.56 7.74 -5.84
C LEU A 1 2.83 6.67 -6.62
N ASP A 2 1.70 6.26 -6.09
CA ASP A 2 0.90 5.20 -6.68
C ASP A 2 -0.28 5.80 -7.42
N GLY A 3 -0.53 5.33 -8.65
CA GLY A 3 -1.63 5.79 -9.47
C GLY A 3 -2.84 4.88 -9.28
N TYR A 4 -4.00 5.50 -9.02
CA TYR A 4 -5.24 4.77 -8.89
C TYR A 4 -5.72 4.29 -10.27
N ILE A 5 -6.11 3.03 -10.38
CA ILE A 5 -6.59 2.44 -11.63
C ILE A 5 -8.11 2.21 -11.60
N GLY A 6 -8.64 1.75 -10.48
CA GLY A 6 -10.07 1.53 -10.38
C GLY A 6 -10.44 0.47 -9.36
N PHE A 7 -11.74 0.30 -9.16
CA PHE A 7 -12.27 -0.74 -8.30
C PHE A 7 -12.41 -2.05 -9.05
N ILE A 8 -12.19 -3.14 -8.32
CA ILE A 8 -12.41 -4.49 -8.78
C ILE A 8 -13.43 -5.10 -7.83
N PRO A 9 -14.69 -5.22 -8.22
CA PRO A 9 -15.70 -5.80 -7.34
C PRO A 9 -15.36 -7.24 -7.00
N ARG A 10 -15.52 -7.59 -5.73
CA ARG A 10 -15.44 -8.98 -5.30
C ARG A 10 -16.79 -9.65 -5.49
N SER A 11 -16.77 -10.86 -6.02
CA SER A 11 -17.95 -11.70 -6.12
C SER A 11 -18.04 -12.60 -4.88
N GLY A 12 -19.24 -13.15 -4.65
CA GLY A 12 -19.48 -14.11 -3.56
C GLY A 12 -19.72 -13.44 -2.22
N HIS A 13 -19.13 -14.00 -1.15
CA HIS A 13 -19.43 -13.62 0.22
C HIS A 13 -18.51 -12.58 0.82
N HIS A 14 -17.76 -11.86 0.00
CA HIS A 14 -16.83 -10.86 0.48
C HIS A 14 -17.49 -9.52 0.61
N ASP A 15 -17.33 -8.88 1.77
CA ASP A 15 -17.91 -7.57 2.06
C ASP A 15 -17.01 -6.41 1.63
N LYS A 16 -15.76 -6.71 1.28
CA LYS A 16 -14.76 -5.67 0.98
C LYS A 16 -14.50 -5.59 -0.50
N ASP A 17 -14.44 -4.34 -0.96
CA ASP A 17 -14.10 -4.06 -2.34
C ASP A 17 -12.59 -4.13 -2.53
N LEU A 18 -12.20 -4.43 -3.75
CA LEU A 18 -10.82 -4.38 -4.19
C LEU A 18 -10.66 -3.18 -5.12
N PHE A 19 -9.50 -2.55 -5.03
CA PHE A 19 -9.11 -1.54 -6.02
C PHE A 19 -7.65 -1.74 -6.39
N ALA A 20 -7.27 -1.11 -7.49
CA ALA A 20 -5.93 -1.27 -8.02
C ALA A 20 -5.20 0.06 -8.04
N LEU A 21 -3.92 0.02 -7.70
CA LEU A 21 -3.02 1.17 -7.77
C LEU A 21 -1.82 0.80 -8.62
N ARG A 22 -1.39 1.74 -9.46
CA ARG A 22 -0.12 1.61 -10.20
C ARG A 22 1.00 2.20 -9.36
N VAL A 23 2.01 1.41 -9.13
CA VAL A 23 3.16 1.80 -8.31
C VAL A 23 4.11 2.68 -9.10
N LYS A 24 4.58 3.74 -8.48
CA LYS A 24 5.66 4.59 -9.01
C LYS A 24 6.79 4.64 -7.99
N GLY A 25 8.01 4.52 -8.49
CA GLY A 25 9.20 4.61 -7.66
C GLY A 25 9.62 3.30 -7.06
N ASP A 26 10.66 3.35 -6.25
CA ASP A 26 11.42 2.17 -5.83
C ASP A 26 11.29 1.88 -4.34
N SER A 27 10.29 2.44 -3.66
CA SER A 27 10.21 2.32 -2.21
C SER A 27 9.95 0.91 -1.71
N MET A 28 9.46 0.01 -2.57
CA MET A 28 9.08 -1.34 -2.16
C MET A 28 9.81 -2.44 -2.94
N ILE A 29 10.97 -2.12 -3.50
CA ILE A 29 11.69 -3.08 -4.37
C ILE A 29 12.10 -4.34 -3.62
N ASN A 30 12.47 -4.24 -2.34
CA ASN A 30 12.86 -5.41 -1.56
C ASN A 30 11.68 -6.29 -1.15
N ALA A 31 10.46 -5.82 -1.37
CA ALA A 31 9.25 -6.64 -1.25
C ALA A 31 8.81 -7.20 -2.61
N GLY A 32 9.60 -6.99 -3.66
CA GLY A 32 9.29 -7.47 -4.99
C GLY A 32 8.26 -6.62 -5.73
N ILE A 33 8.00 -5.40 -5.27
CA ILE A 33 7.06 -4.48 -5.90
C ILE A 33 7.85 -3.36 -6.55
N PHE A 34 7.77 -3.28 -7.88
CA PHE A 34 8.58 -2.36 -8.68
C PHE A 34 7.72 -1.29 -9.34
N SER A 35 8.37 -0.21 -9.75
CA SER A 35 7.69 0.87 -10.48
C SER A 35 7.02 0.28 -11.74
N GLY A 36 5.76 0.65 -11.94
CA GLY A 36 4.94 0.13 -13.04
C GLY A 36 4.10 -1.08 -12.66
N ASP A 37 4.38 -1.72 -11.54
CA ASP A 37 3.55 -2.82 -11.05
C ASP A 37 2.18 -2.32 -10.65
N ILE A 38 1.20 -3.22 -10.67
CA ILE A 38 -0.14 -2.97 -10.19
C ILE A 38 -0.31 -3.74 -8.89
N VAL A 39 -0.71 -3.07 -7.83
CA VAL A 39 -1.07 -3.72 -6.57
C VAL A 39 -2.58 -3.74 -6.44
N ILE A 40 -3.09 -4.88 -5.96
CA ILE A 40 -4.50 -5.04 -5.64
C ILE A 40 -4.66 -4.82 -4.16
N VAL A 41 -5.56 -3.94 -3.80
CA VAL A 41 -5.76 -3.46 -2.44
C VAL A 41 -7.17 -3.83 -1.99
N GLU A 42 -7.26 -4.50 -0.85
CA GLU A 42 -8.53 -4.77 -0.18
C GLU A 42 -8.86 -3.58 0.70
N GLN A 43 -9.99 -2.94 0.44
CA GLN A 43 -10.39 -1.74 1.14
C GLN A 43 -10.67 -2.05 2.61
N THR A 44 -9.93 -1.39 3.49
CA THR A 44 -10.10 -1.51 4.94
C THR A 44 -9.42 -0.32 5.62
N PRO A 45 -10.01 0.23 6.70
CA PRO A 45 -9.37 1.33 7.42
C PRO A 45 -8.36 0.87 8.46
N VAL A 46 -8.18 -0.43 8.65
CA VAL A 46 -7.29 -0.99 9.67
C VAL A 46 -6.27 -1.93 9.06
N ALA A 47 -5.12 -2.03 9.72
CA ALA A 47 -4.05 -2.92 9.32
C ALA A 47 -3.30 -3.44 10.55
N ASP A 48 -2.64 -4.58 10.39
CA ASP A 48 -1.78 -5.15 11.41
C ASP A 48 -0.31 -4.86 11.10
N ASN A 49 0.51 -4.84 12.12
CA ASN A 49 1.94 -4.62 11.97
C ASN A 49 2.55 -5.61 10.98
N GLY A 50 3.36 -5.10 10.07
CA GLY A 50 4.04 -5.90 9.06
C GLY A 50 3.27 -6.07 7.76
N GLN A 51 2.02 -5.66 7.71
CA GLN A 51 1.26 -5.71 6.45
C GLN A 51 1.65 -4.58 5.52
N ILE A 52 1.58 -4.86 4.22
CA ILE A 52 1.77 -3.84 3.20
C ILE A 52 0.42 -3.18 2.97
N VAL A 53 0.40 -1.87 3.05
CA VAL A 53 -0.84 -1.08 2.95
C VAL A 53 -0.72 0.01 1.88
N ALA A 54 -1.87 0.45 1.40
CA ALA A 54 -2.01 1.73 0.73
C ALA A 54 -2.51 2.73 1.78
N ALA A 55 -1.84 3.84 1.90
CA ALA A 55 -2.15 4.87 2.89
C ALA A 55 -2.05 6.25 2.28
N MET A 56 -2.81 7.20 2.84
CA MET A 56 -2.72 8.60 2.43
C MET A 56 -1.65 9.30 3.26
N VAL A 57 -0.72 9.94 2.57
CA VAL A 57 0.30 10.78 3.20
C VAL A 57 0.38 12.08 2.41
N ASP A 58 0.14 13.21 3.07
CA ASP A 58 0.19 14.53 2.44
C ASP A 58 -0.65 14.63 1.16
N GLY A 59 -1.86 14.02 1.21
CA GLY A 59 -2.80 14.08 0.09
C GLY A 59 -2.53 13.09 -1.04
N GLU A 60 -1.56 12.21 -0.88
CA GLU A 60 -1.20 11.24 -1.91
C GLU A 60 -1.23 9.81 -1.36
N ALA A 61 -1.66 8.87 -2.20
CA ALA A 61 -1.62 7.45 -1.85
C ALA A 61 -0.18 6.94 -1.96
N THR A 62 0.25 6.17 -0.97
CA THR A 62 1.55 5.52 -0.97
C THR A 62 1.40 4.07 -0.52
N VAL A 63 2.30 3.21 -0.99
CA VAL A 63 2.36 1.80 -0.61
C VAL A 63 3.60 1.59 0.24
N LYS A 64 3.41 1.13 1.46
CA LYS A 64 4.48 0.93 2.43
C LYS A 64 4.11 -0.21 3.37
N ARG A 65 5.08 -0.69 4.12
CA ARG A 65 4.82 -1.64 5.20
C ARG A 65 4.41 -0.87 6.45
N PHE A 66 3.33 -1.31 7.05
CA PHE A 66 2.68 -0.62 8.16
C PHE A 66 3.19 -1.13 9.50
N TYR A 67 3.47 -0.18 10.41
CA TYR A 67 3.74 -0.49 11.81
C TYR A 67 3.10 0.55 12.72
N LYS A 68 2.36 0.08 13.72
CA LYS A 68 1.90 0.92 14.82
C LYS A 68 2.88 0.78 15.97
N GLU A 69 3.51 1.87 16.34
CA GLU A 69 4.52 1.93 17.39
C GLU A 69 4.04 2.85 18.50
N LYS A 70 4.80 2.93 19.60
CA LYS A 70 4.39 3.72 20.74
C LYS A 70 4.36 5.19 20.36
N GLY A 71 3.15 5.78 20.37
CA GLY A 71 2.95 7.19 20.12
C GLY A 71 2.97 7.62 18.66
N HIS A 72 3.13 6.70 17.72
CA HIS A 72 3.18 7.07 16.31
C HIS A 72 2.95 5.86 15.41
N PHE A 73 2.84 6.13 14.10
CA PHE A 73 2.81 5.11 13.06
C PHE A 73 4.07 5.25 12.22
N ARG A 74 4.60 4.11 11.78
CA ARG A 74 5.74 4.08 10.87
C ARG A 74 5.31 3.41 9.57
N LEU A 75 5.48 4.11 8.48
CA LEU A 75 5.29 3.58 7.13
C LEU A 75 6.67 3.30 6.58
N GLN A 76 7.02 2.03 6.51
CA GLN A 76 8.37 1.57 6.24
C GLN A 76 8.53 1.21 4.78
N PRO A 77 9.44 1.88 4.04
CA PRO A 77 9.81 1.41 2.72
C PRO A 77 10.61 0.12 2.81
N GLU A 78 10.44 -0.74 1.81
CA GLU A 78 11.26 -1.93 1.64
C GLU A 78 12.42 -1.59 0.69
N ASN A 79 13.21 -0.62 1.11
CA ASN A 79 14.36 -0.11 0.37
C ASN A 79 15.28 0.60 1.37
N PRO A 80 16.47 0.05 1.65
CA PRO A 80 17.34 0.61 2.68
C PRO A 80 17.89 2.00 2.36
N SER A 81 17.78 2.46 1.13
CA SER A 81 18.21 3.81 0.76
C SER A 81 17.13 4.87 1.03
N MET A 82 15.96 4.47 1.50
CA MET A 82 14.83 5.39 1.74
C MET A 82 14.43 5.39 3.21
N GLU A 83 14.13 6.60 3.71
CA GLU A 83 13.77 6.78 5.11
C GLU A 83 12.31 6.41 5.37
N PRO A 84 11.99 5.88 6.56
CA PRO A 84 10.61 5.64 6.94
C PRO A 84 9.86 6.96 7.16
N ILE A 85 8.55 6.89 6.95
CA ILE A 85 7.64 8.00 7.23
C ILE A 85 7.05 7.79 8.62
N ILE A 86 7.29 8.74 9.51
CA ILE A 86 6.80 8.69 10.88
C ILE A 86 5.72 9.76 11.03
N VAL A 87 4.52 9.34 11.42
CA VAL A 87 3.37 10.24 11.53
C VAL A 87 2.58 9.93 12.79
N PRO A 88 1.95 10.96 13.42
CA PRO A 88 1.11 10.72 14.60
C PRO A 88 -0.21 10.06 14.25
N GLU A 89 -0.69 10.26 13.03
CA GLU A 89 -1.93 9.68 12.51
C GLU A 89 -1.73 9.27 11.06
N VAL A 90 -2.47 8.25 10.63
CA VAL A 90 -2.40 7.78 9.26
C VAL A 90 -3.78 7.33 8.80
N GLU A 91 -4.12 7.66 7.57
CA GLU A 91 -5.34 7.15 6.95
C GLU A 91 -4.97 5.93 6.10
N ILE A 92 -5.42 4.76 6.53
CA ILE A 92 -5.24 3.52 5.78
C ILE A 92 -6.36 3.41 4.76
N LEU A 93 -5.99 3.25 3.49
CA LEU A 93 -6.96 3.02 2.41
C LEU A 93 -7.29 1.54 2.27
N GLY A 94 -6.29 0.70 2.51
CA GLY A 94 -6.50 -0.73 2.40
C GLY A 94 -5.20 -1.51 2.55
N ARG A 95 -5.35 -2.82 2.48
CA ARG A 95 -4.28 -3.78 2.61
C ARG A 95 -3.94 -4.36 1.24
N VAL A 96 -2.66 -4.36 0.88
CA VAL A 96 -2.22 -4.95 -0.38
C VAL A 96 -2.33 -6.47 -0.27
N VAL A 97 -3.08 -7.09 -1.18
CA VAL A 97 -3.33 -8.54 -1.17
C VAL A 97 -2.65 -9.25 -2.34
N SER A 98 -2.28 -8.53 -3.37
CA SER A 98 -1.52 -9.11 -4.49
C SER A 98 -0.86 -8.01 -5.30
N SER A 99 0.05 -8.42 -6.17
CA SER A 99 0.69 -7.53 -7.13
C SER A 99 0.79 -8.24 -8.48
N MET A 100 0.81 -7.44 -9.54
CA MET A 100 0.90 -7.93 -10.91
C MET A 100 1.90 -7.12 -11.70
N ARG A 101 2.58 -7.79 -12.60
CA ARG A 101 3.50 -7.13 -13.53
C ARG A 101 3.25 -7.66 -14.94
N TYR A 102 3.09 -6.72 -15.86
CA TYR A 102 2.90 -7.05 -17.25
C TYR A 102 4.20 -6.82 -18.00
N TYR A 103 4.55 -7.75 -18.87
CA TYR A 103 5.74 -7.67 -19.71
C TYR A 103 5.29 -7.46 -21.16
N ASN A 104 5.91 -6.51 -21.82
CA ASN A 104 5.61 -6.19 -23.22
C ASN A 104 6.65 -6.80 -24.15
#